data_95d88f3852c6490a40b7af34ebc1fc14
#
_entry.id   95d88f3852c6490a40b7af34ebc1fc14
#
_cell.length_a   1.000
_cell.length_b   1.000
_cell.length_c   1.000
_cell.angle_alpha   90.00
_cell.angle_beta   90.00
_cell.angle_gamma   90.00
#
_symmetry.space_group_name_H-M   'P 1'
#
loop_
_entity.id
_entity.type
_entity.pdbx_description
1 polymer ?
#
loop_
_entity_poly.entity_id
_entity_poly.type
_entity_poly.pdbx_seq_one_letter_code
_entity_poly.pdbx_strand_id
1 'polypeptide(L)'
;LQHNIECVTRHIREKLEKAHETDIDRKVLRFVPTAEGKTYYFDGERYWRVCVFIPESQTLEAVTPESSYLVGVKFGEFEAMLADLPEKLGETIPDFHNMEFRMQQLREAVAQNAAGRMEKVQSLVDDIEKDADDV
;
A
#
# COMPACT_ATOMS: atom_id res chain seq x y z
N LEU A 1 5.35 -10.34 -6.53
CA LEU A 1 5.32 -9.52 -5.31
C LEU A 1 6.73 -9.07 -4.90
N GLN A 2 7.70 -9.98 -4.68
CA GLN A 2 9.03 -9.61 -4.16
C GLN A 2 9.77 -8.62 -5.08
N HIS A 3 9.72 -8.83 -6.39
CA HIS A 3 10.26 -7.89 -7.37
C HIS A 3 9.72 -6.45 -7.18
N ASN A 4 8.41 -6.28 -7.02
CA ASN A 4 7.81 -4.96 -6.78
C ASN A 4 8.37 -4.31 -5.50
N ILE A 5 8.50 -5.10 -4.43
CA ILE A 5 9.05 -4.62 -3.16
C ILE A 5 10.51 -4.16 -3.35
N GLU A 6 11.31 -4.92 -4.08
CA GLU A 6 12.70 -4.56 -4.38
C GLU A 6 12.81 -3.27 -5.20
N CYS A 7 12.00 -3.13 -6.25
CA CYS A 7 11.96 -1.91 -7.06
C CYS A 7 11.62 -0.69 -6.22
N VAL A 8 10.54 -0.76 -5.46
CA VAL A 8 10.05 0.33 -4.61
C VAL A 8 11.06 0.69 -3.53
N THR A 9 11.55 -0.28 -2.76
CA THR A 9 12.45 -0.01 -1.64
C THR A 9 13.82 0.50 -2.10
N ARG A 10 14.33 0.01 -3.24
CA ARG A 10 15.56 0.51 -3.85
C ARG A 10 15.39 1.96 -4.30
N HIS A 11 14.32 2.27 -5.04
CA HIS A 11 14.05 3.61 -5.54
C HIS A 11 13.94 4.64 -4.41
N ILE A 12 13.17 4.34 -3.37
CA ILE A 12 13.03 5.20 -2.19
C ILE A 12 14.38 5.38 -1.50
N ARG A 13 15.15 4.31 -1.30
CA ARG A 13 16.47 4.38 -0.67
C ARG A 13 17.42 5.30 -1.44
N GLU A 14 17.51 5.16 -2.76
CA GLU A 14 18.34 6.00 -3.60
C GLU A 14 17.95 7.48 -3.51
N LYS A 15 16.66 7.79 -3.44
CA LYS A 15 16.18 9.18 -3.24
C LYS A 15 16.60 9.75 -1.88
N LEU A 16 16.43 8.95 -0.83
CA LEU A 16 16.81 9.35 0.53
C LEU A 16 18.33 9.56 0.65
N GLU A 17 19.13 8.69 0.03
CA GLU A 17 20.60 8.82 -0.01
C GLU A 17 21.03 10.08 -0.78
N LYS A 18 20.43 10.35 -1.93
CA LYS A 18 20.68 11.58 -2.71
C LYS A 18 20.29 12.85 -1.96
N ALA A 19 19.25 12.77 -1.13
CA ALA A 19 18.82 13.88 -0.27
C ALA A 19 19.65 13.99 1.03
N HIS A 20 20.66 13.14 1.22
CA HIS A 20 21.50 13.08 2.43
C HIS A 20 20.68 12.86 3.71
N GLU A 21 19.57 12.11 3.61
CA GLU A 21 18.74 11.77 4.75
C GLU A 21 19.46 10.84 5.72
N THR A 22 19.20 11.04 7.02
CA THR A 22 19.70 10.18 8.09
C THR A 22 18.69 9.08 8.43
N ASP A 23 19.14 8.02 9.11
CA ASP A 23 18.31 6.92 9.59
C ASP A 23 17.46 6.25 8.50
N ILE A 24 18.03 6.07 7.31
CA ILE A 24 17.34 5.53 6.14
C ILE A 24 16.71 4.17 6.44
N ASP A 25 17.35 3.32 7.25
CA ASP A 25 16.82 2.00 7.65
C ASP A 25 15.54 2.09 8.53
N ARG A 26 15.21 3.28 9.03
CA ARG A 26 13.91 3.53 9.69
C ARG A 26 12.84 4.08 8.73
N LYS A 27 13.24 4.55 7.56
CA LYS A 27 12.36 5.22 6.57
C LYS A 27 11.93 4.30 5.44
N VAL A 28 12.73 3.27 5.14
CA VAL A 28 12.43 2.29 4.10
C VAL A 28 12.86 0.89 4.53
N LEU A 29 12.02 -0.11 4.22
CA LEU A 29 12.31 -1.50 4.56
C LEU A 29 13.59 -1.98 3.89
N ARG A 30 14.39 -2.75 4.62
CA ARG A 30 15.58 -3.44 4.13
C ARG A 30 15.47 -4.94 4.36
N PHE A 31 15.55 -5.70 3.28
CA PHE A 31 15.59 -7.17 3.34
C PHE A 31 17.02 -7.68 3.45
N VAL A 32 17.19 -8.70 4.28
CA VAL A 32 18.48 -9.39 4.42
C VAL A 32 18.66 -10.34 3.24
N PRO A 33 19.73 -10.20 2.43
CA PRO A 33 19.93 -11.08 1.30
C PRO A 33 20.35 -12.47 1.75
N THR A 34 20.00 -13.48 0.96
CA THR A 34 20.56 -14.85 1.07
C THR A 34 22.03 -14.87 0.65
N ALA A 35 22.71 -16.00 0.83
CA ALA A 35 24.08 -16.18 0.34
C ALA A 35 24.21 -16.00 -1.18
N GLU A 36 23.12 -16.26 -1.94
CA GLU A 36 23.05 -16.04 -3.39
C GLU A 36 22.62 -14.61 -3.77
N GLY A 37 22.45 -13.72 -2.79
CA GLY A 37 22.05 -12.33 -3.02
C GLY A 37 20.54 -12.11 -3.27
N LYS A 38 19.70 -13.13 -3.04
CA LYS A 38 18.24 -13.01 -3.19
C LYS A 38 17.62 -12.43 -1.91
N THR A 39 16.54 -11.68 -2.03
CA THR A 39 15.79 -11.11 -0.90
C THR A 39 14.72 -12.07 -0.33
N TYR A 40 14.67 -13.27 -0.84
CA TYR A 40 13.81 -14.35 -0.35
C TYR A 40 14.48 -15.71 -0.51
N TYR A 41 14.02 -16.68 0.26
CA TYR A 41 14.42 -18.08 0.18
C TYR A 41 13.18 -18.97 0.00
N PHE A 42 13.27 -19.95 -0.89
CA PHE A 42 12.25 -20.98 -1.09
C PHE A 42 12.82 -22.31 -0.60
N ASP A 43 12.17 -22.94 0.38
CA ASP A 43 12.62 -24.20 1.00
C ASP A 43 12.10 -25.46 0.29
N GLY A 44 11.36 -25.28 -0.83
CA GLY A 44 10.68 -26.33 -1.56
C GLY A 44 9.16 -26.38 -1.31
N GLU A 45 8.70 -25.75 -0.24
CA GLU A 45 7.29 -25.69 0.15
C GLU A 45 6.81 -24.26 0.38
N ARG A 46 7.65 -23.43 1.03
CA ARG A 46 7.31 -22.07 1.48
C ARG A 46 8.35 -21.05 1.06
N TYR A 47 7.89 -19.80 0.94
CA TYR A 47 8.74 -18.65 0.72
C TYR A 47 9.00 -17.93 2.04
N TRP A 48 10.29 -17.66 2.30
CA TRP A 48 10.78 -16.97 3.48
C TRP A 48 11.48 -15.69 3.09
N ARG A 49 11.32 -14.67 3.89
CA ARG A 49 12.07 -13.42 3.78
C ARG A 49 12.35 -12.86 5.17
N VAL A 50 13.50 -12.23 5.32
CA VAL A 50 13.93 -11.60 6.56
C VAL A 50 14.14 -10.13 6.28
N CYS A 51 13.52 -9.26 7.07
CA CYS A 51 13.76 -7.82 7.02
C CYS A 51 14.47 -7.35 8.29
N VAL A 52 15.19 -6.24 8.18
CA VAL A 52 15.79 -5.60 9.33
C VAL A 52 14.68 -5.07 10.23
N PHE A 53 14.77 -5.39 11.51
CA PHE A 53 13.80 -4.92 12.50
C PHE A 53 13.98 -3.42 12.74
N ILE A 54 12.89 -2.68 12.79
CA ILE A 54 12.86 -1.25 13.14
C ILE A 54 12.50 -1.14 14.62
N PRO A 55 13.46 -0.81 15.50
CA PRO A 55 13.19 -0.71 16.93
C PRO A 55 12.32 0.50 17.27
N GLU A 56 11.74 0.50 18.47
CA GLU A 56 10.94 1.59 19.00
C GLU A 56 9.74 1.98 18.13
N SER A 57 9.19 1.01 17.40
CA SER A 57 7.93 1.17 16.67
C SER A 57 6.75 0.87 17.59
N GLN A 58 5.64 1.56 17.38
CA GLN A 58 4.40 1.36 18.13
C GLN A 58 3.24 1.07 17.17
N THR A 59 2.35 0.17 17.58
CA THR A 59 1.10 -0.07 16.90
C THR A 59 -0.03 0.62 17.65
N LEU A 60 -0.81 1.43 16.94
CA LEU A 60 -1.99 2.07 17.51
C LEU A 60 -3.20 1.19 17.26
N GLU A 61 -3.93 0.82 18.33
CA GLU A 61 -5.15 0.00 18.23
C GLU A 61 -6.37 0.83 17.81
N ALA A 62 -6.36 2.13 18.10
CA ALA A 62 -7.43 3.05 17.77
C ALA A 62 -6.90 4.23 16.93
N VAL A 63 -7.73 4.71 16.03
CA VAL A 63 -7.42 5.84 15.16
C VAL A 63 -7.97 7.10 15.80
N THR A 64 -7.15 8.15 15.88
CA THR A 64 -7.57 9.50 16.26
C THR A 64 -7.48 10.45 15.06
N PRO A 65 -8.12 11.63 15.08
CA PRO A 65 -7.96 12.62 14.01
C PRO A 65 -6.49 12.97 13.73
N GLU A 66 -5.67 13.10 14.78
CA GLU A 66 -4.25 13.41 14.68
C GLU A 66 -3.47 12.27 14.03
N SER A 67 -3.72 11.02 14.44
CA SER A 67 -3.06 9.86 13.86
C SER A 67 -3.50 9.64 12.40
N SER A 68 -4.76 9.90 12.07
CA SER A 68 -5.28 9.85 10.69
C SER A 68 -4.59 10.87 9.80
N TYR A 69 -4.42 12.10 10.29
CA TYR A 69 -3.69 13.14 9.57
C TYR A 69 -2.24 12.72 9.28
N LEU A 70 -1.53 12.20 10.30
CA LEU A 70 -0.15 11.75 10.15
C LEU A 70 -0.03 10.59 9.16
N VAL A 71 -0.98 9.65 9.17
CA VAL A 71 -1.04 8.55 8.20
C VAL A 71 -1.24 9.11 6.78
N GLY A 72 -2.18 10.04 6.60
CA GLY A 72 -2.41 10.69 5.29
C GLY A 72 -1.16 11.40 4.77
N VAL A 73 -0.47 12.17 5.62
CA VAL A 73 0.81 12.80 5.26
C VAL A 73 1.84 11.77 4.81
N LYS A 74 1.98 10.66 5.53
CA LYS A 74 2.97 9.62 5.20
C LYS A 74 2.61 8.86 3.91
N PHE A 75 1.34 8.64 3.64
CA PHE A 75 0.92 8.07 2.35
C PHE A 75 1.19 9.03 1.19
N GLY A 76 0.87 10.32 1.34
CA GLY A 76 1.19 11.32 0.32
C GLY A 76 2.70 11.47 0.06
N GLU A 77 3.53 11.44 1.11
CA GLU A 77 4.99 11.41 0.96
C GLU A 77 5.47 10.16 0.21
N PHE A 78 4.89 8.99 0.51
CA PHE A 78 5.20 7.73 -0.16
C PHE A 78 4.83 7.78 -1.64
N GLU A 79 3.64 8.26 -1.98
CA GLU A 79 3.19 8.43 -3.37
C GLU A 79 4.08 9.41 -4.13
N ALA A 80 4.44 10.55 -3.51
CA ALA A 80 5.36 11.52 -4.10
C ALA A 80 6.76 10.95 -4.36
N MET A 81 7.24 10.05 -3.48
CA MET A 81 8.51 9.35 -3.71
C MET A 81 8.46 8.40 -4.89
N LEU A 82 7.30 7.85 -5.21
CA LEU A 82 7.10 6.87 -6.29
C LEU A 82 6.64 7.49 -7.61
N ALA A 83 6.28 8.76 -7.64
CA ALA A 83 5.75 9.43 -8.83
C ALA A 83 6.67 9.36 -10.06
N ASP A 84 7.97 9.24 -9.84
CA ASP A 84 9.02 9.12 -10.86
C ASP A 84 9.67 7.72 -10.90
N LEU A 85 9.01 6.68 -10.34
CA LEU A 85 9.51 5.31 -10.40
C LEU A 85 9.59 4.85 -11.88
N PRO A 86 10.79 4.56 -12.42
CA PRO A 86 10.93 4.27 -13.85
C PRO A 86 10.45 2.87 -14.22
N GLU A 87 10.38 1.96 -13.26
CA GLU A 87 10.05 0.56 -13.49
C GLU A 87 8.55 0.32 -13.33
N LYS A 88 7.95 -0.34 -14.33
CA LYS A 88 6.56 -0.77 -14.21
C LYS A 88 6.45 -1.92 -13.21
N LEU A 89 5.70 -1.70 -12.15
CA LEU A 89 5.40 -2.75 -11.18
C LEU A 89 4.48 -3.81 -11.79
N GLY A 90 4.75 -5.08 -11.45
CA GLY A 90 3.90 -6.19 -11.86
C GLY A 90 2.61 -6.23 -11.05
N GLU A 91 1.50 -6.51 -11.69
CA GLU A 91 0.24 -6.77 -11.02
C GLU A 91 0.32 -8.10 -10.26
N THR A 92 0.15 -8.08 -8.94
CA THR A 92 0.26 -9.27 -8.08
C THR A 92 -1.10 -9.83 -7.66
N ILE A 93 -2.12 -9.01 -7.63
CA ILE A 93 -3.52 -9.36 -7.40
C ILE A 93 -4.33 -8.63 -8.47
N PRO A 94 -4.91 -9.34 -9.44
CA PRO A 94 -5.68 -8.73 -10.51
C PRO A 94 -6.78 -7.81 -9.99
N ASP A 95 -6.91 -6.63 -10.56
CA ASP A 95 -7.94 -5.64 -10.24
C ASP A 95 -8.02 -5.21 -8.76
N PHE A 96 -6.94 -5.39 -7.97
CA PHE A 96 -6.99 -5.11 -6.53
C PHE A 96 -7.29 -3.63 -6.22
N HIS A 97 -6.68 -2.71 -6.95
CA HIS A 97 -6.90 -1.25 -6.87
C HIS A 97 -7.53 -0.67 -8.15
N ASN A 98 -8.24 -1.48 -8.92
CA ASN A 98 -9.00 -1.01 -10.07
C ASN A 98 -10.31 -0.37 -9.53
N MET A 99 -10.31 0.96 -9.37
CA MET A 99 -11.44 1.67 -8.76
C MET A 99 -12.68 1.63 -9.65
N GLU A 100 -12.54 1.68 -10.98
CA GLU A 100 -13.66 1.52 -11.91
C GLU A 100 -14.36 0.16 -11.70
N PHE A 101 -13.58 -0.91 -11.59
CA PHE A 101 -14.11 -2.24 -11.28
C PHE A 101 -14.77 -2.30 -9.90
N ARG A 102 -14.22 -1.62 -8.89
CA ARG A 102 -14.82 -1.55 -7.54
C ARG A 102 -16.13 -0.77 -7.53
N MET A 103 -16.21 0.32 -8.29
CA MET A 103 -17.45 1.08 -8.44
C MET A 103 -18.53 0.25 -9.12
N GLN A 104 -18.20 -0.51 -10.17
CA GLN A 104 -19.13 -1.44 -10.78
C GLN A 104 -19.65 -2.47 -9.76
N GLN A 105 -18.77 -3.10 -9.00
CA GLN A 105 -19.16 -4.06 -7.95
C GLN A 105 -20.08 -3.42 -6.89
N LEU A 106 -19.79 -2.18 -6.48
CA LEU A 106 -20.65 -1.44 -5.55
C LEU A 106 -22.05 -1.26 -6.13
N ARG A 107 -22.16 -0.76 -7.38
CA ARG A 107 -23.44 -0.52 -8.06
C ARG A 107 -24.26 -1.80 -8.21
N GLU A 108 -23.61 -2.91 -8.54
CA GLU A 108 -24.25 -4.22 -8.60
C GLU A 108 -24.78 -4.69 -7.22
N ALA A 109 -23.97 -4.50 -6.16
CA ALA A 109 -24.37 -4.86 -4.80
C ALA A 109 -25.55 -3.99 -4.29
N VAL A 110 -25.53 -2.69 -4.61
CA VAL A 110 -26.62 -1.75 -4.31
C VAL A 110 -27.91 -2.17 -5.03
N ALA A 111 -27.84 -2.48 -6.31
CA ALA A 111 -29.00 -2.91 -7.11
C ALA A 111 -29.60 -4.22 -6.60
N GLN A 112 -28.76 -5.16 -6.17
CA GLN A 112 -29.22 -6.45 -5.62
C GLN A 112 -29.81 -6.30 -4.22
N ASN A 113 -29.32 -5.38 -3.41
CA ASN A 113 -29.72 -5.16 -2.00
C ASN A 113 -29.94 -6.48 -1.21
N ALA A 114 -29.09 -7.47 -1.44
CA ALA A 114 -29.26 -8.84 -0.94
C ALA A 114 -29.41 -8.92 0.59
N ALA A 115 -28.79 -7.98 1.33
CA ALA A 115 -28.89 -7.91 2.78
C ALA A 115 -30.03 -7.01 3.30
N GLY A 116 -30.78 -6.36 2.42
CA GLY A 116 -31.88 -5.45 2.77
C GLY A 116 -31.46 -4.22 3.59
N ARG A 117 -30.23 -3.75 3.43
CA ARG A 117 -29.67 -2.66 4.27
C ARG A 117 -29.58 -1.29 3.58
N MET A 118 -30.06 -1.16 2.34
CA MET A 118 -29.90 0.06 1.56
C MET A 118 -30.46 1.31 2.26
N GLU A 119 -31.62 1.22 2.88
CA GLU A 119 -32.21 2.35 3.62
C GLU A 119 -31.27 2.92 4.69
N LYS A 120 -30.40 2.08 5.28
CA LYS A 120 -29.47 2.49 6.34
C LYS A 120 -28.17 3.11 5.81
N VAL A 121 -27.83 2.85 4.56
CA VAL A 121 -26.53 3.25 3.98
C VAL A 121 -26.69 4.13 2.73
N GLN A 122 -27.90 4.48 2.36
CA GLN A 122 -28.19 5.27 1.14
C GLN A 122 -27.34 6.54 1.06
N SER A 123 -27.27 7.32 2.14
CA SER A 123 -26.48 8.56 2.15
C SER A 123 -24.99 8.33 1.91
N LEU A 124 -24.43 7.20 2.39
CA LEU A 124 -23.03 6.85 2.15
C LEU A 124 -22.81 6.47 0.69
N VAL A 125 -23.75 5.75 0.09
CA VAL A 125 -23.70 5.40 -1.34
C VAL A 125 -23.79 6.66 -2.20
N ASP A 126 -24.70 7.57 -1.87
CA ASP A 126 -24.86 8.85 -2.58
C ASP A 126 -23.59 9.71 -2.48
N ASP A 127 -22.90 9.71 -1.35
CA ASP A 127 -21.63 10.42 -1.17
C ASP A 127 -20.51 9.79 -2.01
N ILE A 128 -20.40 8.46 -2.05
CA ILE A 128 -19.43 7.76 -2.91
C ILE A 128 -19.70 8.04 -4.39
N GLU A 129 -20.96 8.02 -4.83
CA GLU A 129 -21.32 8.28 -6.23
C GLU A 129 -21.03 9.74 -6.67
N LYS A 130 -21.05 10.71 -5.76
CA LYS A 130 -20.64 12.10 -6.08
C LYS A 130 -19.17 12.21 -6.44
N ASP A 131 -18.34 11.39 -5.82
CA ASP A 131 -16.88 11.40 -6.00
C ASP A 131 -16.43 10.37 -7.07
N ALA A 132 -17.38 9.67 -7.71
CA ALA A 132 -17.10 8.59 -8.65
C ALA A 132 -16.36 9.03 -9.93
N ASP A 133 -16.49 10.31 -10.33
CA ASP A 133 -15.81 10.85 -11.51
C ASP A 133 -14.37 11.31 -11.20
N ASP A 134 -13.99 11.36 -9.92
CA ASP A 134 -12.65 11.76 -9.45
C ASP A 134 -11.71 10.54 -9.25
N VAL A 135 -12.16 9.32 -9.60
CA VAL A 135 -11.49 8.06 -9.26
C VAL A 135 -10.89 7.36 -10.47
#